data_684da374c86406e3aa006754a567f985
#
_entry.id   684da374c86406e3aa006754a567f985
#
_cell.length_a   1.000
_cell.length_b   1.000
_cell.length_c   1.000
_cell.angle_alpha   90.00
_cell.angle_beta   90.00
_cell.angle_gamma   90.00
#
_symmetry.space_group_name_H-M   'P 1'
#
loop_
_entity.id
_entity.type
_entity.pdbx_description
1 polymer ?
#
loop_
_entity_poly.entity_id
_entity_poly.type
_entity_poly.pdbx_seq_one_letter_code
_entity_poly.pdbx_strand_id
1 'polypeptide(L)'
;MYPKMMSEVIEAIETHFCDELDVMVDCMLYLMNASARVEDVHRIERWFDEHELCPKCGTKIKYQQVKEYHSEVDAYETLYEPYCPHCDRGE
;
A
#
# COMPACT_ATOMS: atom_id res chain seq x y z
N MET A 1 -23.66 8.99 -17.46
CA MET A 1 -22.47 9.44 -16.76
C MET A 1 -21.28 8.56 -17.05
N TYR A 2 -20.18 9.14 -17.39
CA TYR A 2 -19.02 8.38 -17.73
C TYR A 2 -18.12 8.18 -16.59
N PRO A 3 -17.42 7.07 -16.56
CA PRO A 3 -16.45 6.84 -15.50
C PRO A 3 -15.36 7.86 -15.62
N LYS A 4 -15.02 8.44 -14.52
CA LYS A 4 -13.88 9.31 -14.46
C LYS A 4 -12.61 8.50 -14.49
N MET A 5 -11.51 9.13 -14.85
CA MET A 5 -10.24 8.45 -14.75
C MET A 5 -9.97 8.13 -13.29
N MET A 6 -9.30 7.00 -13.07
CA MET A 6 -9.05 6.55 -11.70
C MET A 6 -8.32 7.60 -10.88
N SER A 7 -7.40 8.35 -11.50
CA SER A 7 -6.70 9.40 -10.77
C SER A 7 -7.64 10.48 -10.26
N GLU A 8 -8.68 10.78 -11.03
CA GLU A 8 -9.66 11.77 -10.59
C GLU A 8 -10.50 11.26 -9.44
N VAL A 9 -10.85 9.97 -9.50
CA VAL A 9 -11.61 9.35 -8.42
C VAL A 9 -10.80 9.35 -7.13
N ILE A 10 -9.55 8.97 -7.22
CA ILE A 10 -8.67 8.95 -6.05
C ILE A 10 -8.51 10.33 -5.47
N GLU A 11 -8.31 11.33 -6.33
CA GLU A 11 -8.17 12.69 -5.87
C GLU A 11 -9.42 13.18 -5.17
N ALA A 12 -10.58 12.84 -5.71
CA ALA A 12 -11.85 13.23 -5.10
C ALA A 12 -12.00 12.61 -3.71
N ILE A 13 -11.63 11.34 -3.58
CA ILE A 13 -11.71 10.68 -2.29
C ILE A 13 -10.76 11.34 -1.28
N GLU A 14 -9.54 11.64 -1.71
CA GLU A 14 -8.58 12.26 -0.84
C GLU A 14 -9.04 13.64 -0.39
N THR A 15 -9.67 14.38 -1.29
CA THR A 15 -10.15 15.72 -0.97
C THR A 15 -11.34 15.66 -0.02
N HIS A 16 -12.24 14.72 -0.29
CA HIS A 16 -13.49 14.64 0.46
C HIS A 16 -13.29 14.06 1.86
N PHE A 17 -12.39 13.09 1.99
CA PHE A 17 -12.14 12.41 3.27
C PHE A 17 -10.74 12.67 3.78
N CYS A 18 -10.25 13.89 3.62
CA CYS A 18 -8.85 14.18 3.90
C CYS A 18 -8.46 13.92 5.36
N ASP A 19 -9.40 13.98 6.28
CA ASP A 19 -9.12 13.73 7.69
C ASP A 19 -9.58 12.34 8.15
N GLU A 20 -10.04 11.52 7.20
CA GLU A 20 -10.60 10.23 7.55
C GLU A 20 -9.87 9.12 6.79
N LEU A 21 -8.67 8.82 7.23
CA LEU A 21 -7.84 7.84 6.53
C LEU A 21 -8.52 6.47 6.46
N ASP A 22 -9.21 6.08 7.53
CA ASP A 22 -9.89 4.79 7.53
C ASP A 22 -10.92 4.69 6.40
N VAL A 23 -11.66 5.78 6.19
CA VAL A 23 -12.66 5.80 5.14
C VAL A 23 -11.98 5.77 3.77
N MET A 24 -10.88 6.49 3.63
CA MET A 24 -10.15 6.47 2.37
C MET A 24 -9.66 5.07 2.04
N VAL A 25 -9.13 4.38 3.04
CA VAL A 25 -8.63 3.01 2.84
C VAL A 25 -9.76 2.10 2.40
N ASP A 26 -10.91 2.18 3.04
CA ASP A 26 -12.04 1.36 2.66
C ASP A 26 -12.47 1.64 1.23
N CYS A 27 -12.50 2.91 0.84
CA CYS A 27 -12.86 3.28 -0.52
C CYS A 27 -11.87 2.72 -1.53
N MET A 28 -10.58 2.81 -1.22
CA MET A 28 -9.55 2.33 -2.12
C MET A 28 -9.60 0.81 -2.28
N LEU A 29 -9.82 0.10 -1.19
CA LEU A 29 -9.95 -1.35 -1.26
C LEU A 29 -11.16 -1.75 -2.08
N TYR A 30 -12.26 -1.06 -1.91
CA TYR A 30 -13.44 -1.34 -2.70
C TYR A 30 -13.18 -1.11 -4.18
N LEU A 31 -12.54 0.00 -4.50
CA LEU A 31 -12.24 0.32 -5.90
C LEU A 31 -11.30 -0.70 -6.51
N MET A 32 -10.32 -1.14 -5.75
CA MET A 32 -9.36 -2.13 -6.25
C MET A 32 -10.07 -3.43 -6.59
N ASN A 33 -10.98 -3.86 -5.73
CA ASN A 33 -11.72 -5.10 -5.96
C ASN A 33 -12.73 -4.96 -7.09
N ALA A 34 -13.27 -3.77 -7.30
CA ALA A 34 -14.26 -3.54 -8.32
C ALA A 34 -13.67 -3.22 -9.68
N SER A 35 -12.37 -2.95 -9.71
CA SER A 35 -11.71 -2.51 -10.93
C SER A 35 -11.42 -3.69 -11.84
N ALA A 36 -11.76 -3.53 -13.13
CA ALA A 36 -11.49 -4.58 -14.12
C ALA A 36 -10.21 -4.31 -14.89
N ARG A 37 -9.66 -3.12 -14.76
CA ARG A 37 -8.47 -2.73 -15.51
C ARG A 37 -7.24 -2.82 -14.64
N VAL A 38 -6.23 -3.49 -15.19
CA VAL A 38 -4.97 -3.65 -14.45
C VAL A 38 -4.33 -2.31 -14.13
N GLU A 39 -4.45 -1.36 -15.04
CA GLU A 39 -3.88 -0.04 -14.83
C GLU A 39 -4.48 0.65 -13.62
N ASP A 40 -5.79 0.50 -13.46
CA ASP A 40 -6.46 1.12 -12.32
C ASP A 40 -6.03 0.47 -11.01
N VAL A 41 -5.89 -0.85 -11.03
CA VAL A 41 -5.42 -1.58 -9.85
C VAL A 41 -4.03 -1.12 -9.46
N HIS A 42 -3.13 -0.99 -10.44
CA HIS A 42 -1.78 -0.54 -10.17
C HIS A 42 -1.76 0.89 -9.61
N ARG A 43 -2.66 1.72 -10.10
CA ARG A 43 -2.76 3.09 -9.61
C ARG A 43 -3.13 3.13 -8.15
N ILE A 44 -4.08 2.28 -7.76
CA ILE A 44 -4.51 2.21 -6.38
C ILE A 44 -3.42 1.61 -5.50
N GLU A 45 -2.73 0.58 -6.02
CA GLU A 45 -1.63 0.00 -5.26
C GLU A 45 -0.54 1.02 -4.98
N ARG A 46 -0.28 1.91 -5.93
CA ARG A 46 0.68 2.98 -5.72
C ARG A 46 0.23 3.92 -4.61
N TRP A 47 -1.07 4.19 -4.55
CA TRP A 47 -1.60 5.02 -3.47
C TRP A 47 -1.30 4.40 -2.10
N PHE A 48 -1.49 3.08 -1.99
CA PHE A 48 -1.17 2.39 -0.74
C PHE A 48 0.32 2.48 -0.43
N ASP A 49 1.16 2.31 -1.43
CA ASP A 49 2.61 2.42 -1.23
C ASP A 49 2.99 3.81 -0.72
N GLU A 50 2.41 4.84 -1.30
CA GLU A 50 2.75 6.20 -0.91
C GLU A 50 2.32 6.50 0.51
N HIS A 51 1.31 5.82 0.99
CA HIS A 51 0.83 6.01 2.35
C HIS A 51 1.38 4.94 3.30
N GLU A 52 2.24 4.06 2.79
CA GLU A 52 2.84 2.97 3.57
C GLU A 52 1.77 2.07 4.17
N LEU A 53 0.82 1.70 3.35
CA LEU A 53 -0.27 0.82 3.76
C LEU A 53 -0.25 -0.45 2.92
N CYS A 54 -0.73 -1.54 3.50
CA CYS A 54 -0.79 -2.80 2.77
C CYS A 54 -1.93 -2.77 1.77
N PRO A 55 -1.66 -3.03 0.48
CA PRO A 55 -2.73 -2.99 -0.53
C PRO A 55 -3.73 -4.13 -0.40
N LYS A 56 -3.46 -5.10 0.44
CA LYS A 56 -4.37 -6.23 0.62
C LYS A 56 -5.37 -6.01 1.73
N CYS A 57 -4.94 -5.39 2.81
CA CYS A 57 -5.79 -5.24 3.98
C CYS A 57 -5.84 -3.81 4.53
N GLY A 58 -5.03 -2.92 4.01
CA GLY A 58 -5.03 -1.53 4.44
C GLY A 58 -4.33 -1.28 5.77
N THR A 59 -3.68 -2.29 6.31
CA THR A 59 -2.97 -2.13 7.56
C THR A 59 -1.67 -1.36 7.35
N LYS A 60 -1.30 -0.56 8.32
CA LYS A 60 -0.07 0.21 8.24
C LYS A 60 1.12 -0.72 8.12
N ILE A 61 1.94 -0.49 7.11
CA ILE A 61 3.14 -1.28 6.89
C ILE A 61 4.16 -0.95 7.97
N LYS A 62 4.83 -1.96 8.47
CA LYS A 62 5.93 -1.80 9.43
C LYS A 62 7.20 -2.29 8.79
N TYR A 63 8.31 -1.95 9.42
CA TYR A 63 9.62 -2.34 8.92
C TYR A 63 10.31 -3.20 9.95
N GLN A 64 10.94 -4.28 9.49
CA GLN A 64 11.69 -5.14 10.37
C GLN A 64 13.16 -5.07 10.01
N GLN A 65 13.99 -5.23 11.01
CA GLN A 65 15.42 -5.18 10.84
C GLN A 65 15.93 -6.54 10.39
N VAL A 66 16.67 -6.55 9.30
CA VAL A 66 17.25 -7.76 8.75
C VAL A 66 18.74 -7.55 8.62
N LYS A 67 19.52 -8.56 8.99
CA LYS A 67 20.96 -8.48 8.85
C LYS A 67 21.40 -9.40 7.72
N GLU A 68 22.23 -8.85 6.86
CA GLU A 68 22.74 -9.59 5.73
C GLU A 68 24.25 -9.67 5.84
N TYR A 69 24.79 -10.87 5.72
CA TYR A 69 26.22 -11.08 5.82
C TYR A 69 26.90 -10.93 4.46
N HIS A 70 27.93 -10.15 4.41
CA HIS A 70 28.70 -9.94 3.19
C HIS A 70 30.08 -10.55 3.39
N SER A 71 30.32 -11.69 2.78
CA SER A 71 31.58 -12.40 2.95
C SER A 71 32.76 -11.65 2.36
N GLU A 72 32.50 -10.80 1.38
CA GLU A 72 33.56 -10.05 0.74
C GLU A 72 34.26 -9.10 1.68
N VAL A 73 33.50 -8.53 2.60
CA VAL A 73 34.05 -7.59 3.57
C VAL A 73 33.99 -8.13 4.98
N ASP A 74 33.49 -9.35 5.12
CA ASP A 74 33.37 -10.04 6.41
C ASP A 74 32.65 -9.16 7.43
N ALA A 75 31.50 -8.65 7.02
CA ALA A 75 30.72 -7.76 7.86
C ALA A 75 29.24 -7.95 7.60
N TYR A 76 28.43 -7.51 8.55
CA TYR A 76 26.98 -7.56 8.41
C TYR A 76 26.43 -6.20 8.06
N GLU A 77 25.44 -6.20 7.20
CA GLU A 77 24.74 -4.97 6.84
C GLU A 77 23.33 -5.03 7.41
N THR A 78 22.92 -3.95 8.03
CA THR A 78 21.58 -3.86 8.59
C THR A 78 20.65 -3.25 7.55
N LEU A 79 19.59 -3.99 7.22
CA LEU A 79 18.61 -3.54 6.25
C LEU A 79 17.23 -3.52 6.90
N TYR A 80 16.35 -2.73 6.34
CA TYR A 80 14.97 -2.66 6.82
C TYR A 80 14.05 -3.08 5.70
N GLU A 81 13.21 -4.07 5.98
CA GLU A 81 12.27 -4.58 4.98
C GLU A 81 10.85 -4.29 5.41
N PRO A 82 10.02 -3.81 4.48
CA PRO A 82 8.63 -3.57 4.80
C PRO A 82 7.86 -4.89 4.93
N TYR A 83 6.94 -4.93 5.85
CA TYR A 83 6.07 -6.09 5.98
C TYR A 83 4.73 -5.64 6.55
N CYS A 84 3.69 -6.42 6.28
CA CYS A 84 2.36 -6.17 6.81
C CYS A 84 2.15 -7.05 8.03
N PRO A 85 2.01 -6.47 9.21
CA PRO A 85 1.86 -7.28 10.42
C PRO A 85 0.56 -8.08 10.43
N HIS A 86 -0.41 -7.69 9.63
CA HIS A 86 -1.66 -8.41 9.55
C HIS A 86 -1.58 -9.59 8.59
N CYS A 87 -1.01 -9.36 7.41
CA CYS A 87 -0.94 -10.41 6.38
C CYS A 87 0.17 -11.42 6.63
N ASP A 88 1.29 -10.96 7.19
CA ASP A 88 2.44 -11.84 7.41
C ASP A 88 2.36 -12.63 8.69
N ARG A 89 1.32 -12.35 9.49
CA ARG A 89 1.22 -13.00 10.77
C ARG A 89 0.61 -14.39 10.58
N GLY A 90 1.25 -15.35 11.05
CA GLY A 90 0.71 -16.65 11.08
C GLY A 90 0.45 -17.35 9.83
N GLU A 91 0.68 -17.07 9.15
CA GLU A 91 0.40 -17.88 8.26
C GLU A 91 1.11 -18.59 8.05
#